data_b85705d8eba257e04fba11eb5370f49e
#
_entry.id   b85705d8eba257e04fba11eb5370f49e
#
_cell.length_a   1.000
_cell.length_b   1.000
_cell.length_c   1.000
_cell.angle_alpha   90.00
_cell.angle_beta   90.00
_cell.angle_gamma   90.00
#
_symmetry.space_group_name_H-M   'P 1'
#
loop_
_entity.id
_entity.type
_entity.pdbx_description
1 polymer ?
#
loop_
_entity_poly.entity_id
_entity_poly.type
_entity_poly.pdbx_seq_one_letter_code
_entity_poly.pdbx_strand_id
1 'polypeptide(L)'
;GNQMQKLIIAIVSNEDSTAASRALTKGGFSVTRLATTGGFLLSGNTTMLVGTDAERVEEAIHIIGENSCKRNKMVSGNTSFNAGMYAGVPVQVTVGGATIFVIDVERYEKL
;
A
#
# COMPACT_ATOMS: atom_id res chain seq x y z
N GLY A 1 12.07 -7.93 22.34
CA GLY A 1 12.68 -6.70 22.40
C GLY A 1 11.88 -5.54 21.89
N ASN A 2 12.31 -4.40 22.29
CA ASN A 2 11.66 -3.15 21.90
C ASN A 2 12.35 -2.47 20.74
N GLN A 3 13.30 -3.16 20.12
CA GLN A 3 14.04 -2.58 19.02
C GLN A 3 13.44 -3.01 17.70
N MET A 4 13.28 -2.06 16.80
CA MET A 4 12.87 -2.39 15.46
C MET A 4 14.02 -3.09 14.76
N GLN A 5 13.74 -4.24 14.20
CA GLN A 5 14.73 -5.04 13.50
C GLN A 5 14.47 -5.09 12.00
N LYS A 6 13.27 -4.82 11.57
CA LYS A 6 12.88 -4.88 10.17
C LYS A 6 12.10 -3.65 9.78
N LEU A 7 12.27 -3.26 8.55
CA LEU A 7 11.46 -2.20 7.94
C LEU A 7 10.72 -2.81 6.76
N ILE A 8 9.41 -2.67 6.79
CA ILE A 8 8.55 -3.11 5.70
C ILE A 8 8.24 -1.90 4.84
N ILE A 9 8.51 -2.02 3.55
CA ILE A 9 8.12 -1.01 2.58
C ILE A 9 7.00 -1.62 1.76
N ALA A 10 5.81 -1.06 1.89
CA ALA A 10 4.62 -1.61 1.23
C ALA A 10 4.04 -0.58 0.27
N ILE A 11 3.88 -0.98 -0.97
CA ILE A 11 3.30 -0.12 -2.00
C ILE A 11 1.93 -0.70 -2.34
N VAL A 12 0.89 0.08 -2.06
CA VAL A 12 -0.50 -0.34 -2.29
C VAL A 12 -1.22 0.72 -3.10
N SER A 13 -2.39 0.40 -3.65
CA SER A 13 -3.17 1.40 -4.36
C SER A 13 -3.68 2.46 -3.38
N ASN A 14 -3.88 3.66 -3.89
CA ASN A 14 -4.36 4.78 -3.06
C ASN A 14 -5.68 4.43 -2.38
N GLU A 15 -6.57 3.74 -3.06
CA GLU A 15 -7.87 3.42 -2.47
C GLU A 15 -7.78 2.39 -1.35
N ASP A 16 -6.67 1.65 -1.27
CA ASP A 16 -6.47 0.66 -0.20
C ASP A 16 -5.63 1.19 0.94
N SER A 17 -4.92 2.29 0.75
CA SER A 17 -3.92 2.74 1.72
C SER A 17 -4.52 3.12 3.08
N THR A 18 -5.69 3.75 3.08
CA THR A 18 -6.32 4.16 4.33
C THR A 18 -6.74 2.95 5.15
N ALA A 19 -7.39 1.96 4.51
CA ALA A 19 -7.82 0.75 5.21
C ALA A 19 -6.62 -0.05 5.73
N ALA A 20 -5.59 -0.21 4.90
CA ALA A 20 -4.40 -0.94 5.31
C ALA A 20 -3.68 -0.23 6.46
N SER A 21 -3.54 1.08 6.37
CA SER A 21 -2.89 1.86 7.42
C SER A 21 -3.65 1.79 8.73
N ARG A 22 -4.98 1.88 8.69
CA ARG A 22 -5.80 1.75 9.89
C ARG A 22 -5.69 0.37 10.52
N ALA A 23 -5.73 -0.67 9.69
CA ALA A 23 -5.64 -2.03 10.19
C ALA A 23 -4.28 -2.28 10.85
N LEU A 24 -3.20 -1.78 10.25
CA LEU A 24 -1.87 -1.90 10.84
C LEU A 24 -1.79 -1.16 12.17
N THR A 25 -2.28 0.06 12.22
CA THR A 25 -2.27 0.85 13.45
C THR A 25 -3.08 0.17 14.54
N LYS A 26 -4.22 -0.39 14.18
CA LYS A 26 -5.07 -1.11 15.12
C LYS A 26 -4.36 -2.37 15.65
N GLY A 27 -3.51 -2.97 14.84
CA GLY A 27 -2.71 -4.12 15.25
C GLY A 27 -1.48 -3.75 16.05
N GLY A 28 -1.26 -2.48 16.33
CA GLY A 28 -0.14 -2.03 17.14
C GLY A 28 1.11 -1.66 16.35
N PHE A 29 1.01 -1.57 15.04
CA PHE A 29 2.15 -1.19 14.21
C PHE A 29 2.21 0.32 14.01
N SER A 30 3.44 0.84 13.93
CA SER A 30 3.68 2.23 13.54
C SER A 30 3.77 2.32 12.03
N VAL A 31 2.96 3.17 11.42
CA VAL A 31 2.89 3.30 9.98
C VAL A 31 3.16 4.74 9.57
N THR A 32 4.06 4.91 8.62
CA THR A 32 4.29 6.21 8.00
C THR A 32 3.92 6.10 6.54
N ARG A 33 3.02 6.95 6.06
CA ARG A 33 2.70 7.01 4.64
C ARG A 33 3.53 8.11 4.01
N LEU A 34 4.16 7.80 2.88
CA LEU A 34 4.96 8.77 2.18
C LEU A 34 4.09 9.60 1.26
N ALA A 35 4.29 10.91 1.31
CA ALA A 35 3.59 11.81 0.41
C ALA A 35 4.07 11.57 -1.02
N THR A 36 3.13 11.51 -1.95
CA THR A 36 3.44 11.23 -3.34
C THR A 36 3.26 12.48 -4.16
N THR A 37 4.21 13.39 -4.09
CA THR A 37 4.19 14.59 -4.90
C THR A 37 5.31 14.54 -5.93
N GLY A 38 5.11 15.20 -7.02
CA GLY A 38 6.14 15.36 -8.03
C GLY A 38 6.37 14.15 -8.93
N GLY A 39 5.46 13.21 -8.97
CA GLY A 39 5.56 12.07 -9.85
C GLY A 39 6.63 11.06 -9.48
N PHE A 40 7.12 11.12 -8.28
CA PHE A 40 8.19 10.25 -7.82
C PHE A 40 7.73 8.80 -7.71
N LEU A 41 6.50 8.59 -7.29
CA LEU A 41 5.91 7.26 -7.20
C LEU A 41 4.90 7.08 -8.32
N LEU A 42 4.63 5.83 -8.64
CA LEU A 42 3.64 5.52 -9.66
C LEU A 42 2.31 6.13 -9.29
N SER A 43 1.68 6.78 -10.25
CA SER A 43 0.38 7.38 -10.08
C SER A 43 -0.61 6.33 -9.57
N GLY A 44 -1.39 6.70 -8.56
CA GLY A 44 -2.42 5.82 -8.01
C GLY A 44 -1.96 4.91 -6.89
N ASN A 45 -0.70 5.00 -6.47
CA ASN A 45 -0.16 4.16 -5.40
C ASN A 45 0.35 4.99 -4.22
N THR A 46 0.32 4.37 -3.06
CA THR A 46 0.85 4.95 -1.83
C THR A 46 1.90 4.02 -1.25
N THR A 47 3.00 4.57 -0.80
CA THR A 47 4.04 3.80 -0.12
C THR A 47 3.91 4.01 1.39
N MET A 48 3.93 2.89 2.12
CA MET A 48 3.90 2.90 3.57
C MET A 48 5.18 2.31 4.11
N LEU A 49 5.67 2.88 5.20
CA LEU A 49 6.81 2.34 5.93
C LEU A 49 6.32 1.83 7.27
N VAL A 50 6.66 0.58 7.58
CA VAL A 50 6.25 -0.06 8.84
C VAL A 50 7.48 -0.65 9.49
N GLY A 51 7.88 -0.10 10.65
CA GLY A 51 8.97 -0.66 11.42
C GLY A 51 8.44 -1.66 12.43
N THR A 52 9.08 -2.81 12.54
CA THR A 52 8.60 -3.84 13.45
C THR A 52 9.71 -4.83 13.81
N ASP A 53 9.44 -5.64 14.83
CA ASP A 53 10.30 -6.77 15.17
C ASP A 53 10.17 -7.86 14.11
N ALA A 54 11.24 -8.63 13.95
CA ALA A 54 11.26 -9.70 12.94
C ALA A 54 10.10 -10.68 13.11
N GLU A 55 9.73 -10.98 14.34
CA GLU A 55 8.68 -11.96 14.63
C GLU A 55 7.28 -11.50 14.28
N ARG A 56 7.08 -10.18 14.05
CA ARG A 56 5.78 -9.65 13.68
C ARG A 56 5.66 -9.30 12.21
N VAL A 57 6.70 -9.57 11.43
CA VAL A 57 6.69 -9.24 10.00
C VAL A 57 5.55 -9.95 9.27
N GLU A 58 5.37 -11.24 9.52
CA GLU A 58 4.34 -12.00 8.83
C GLU A 58 2.94 -11.50 9.17
N GLU A 59 2.73 -11.11 10.40
CA GLU A 59 1.46 -10.52 10.82
C GLU A 59 1.16 -9.23 10.04
N ALA A 60 2.16 -8.37 9.92
CA ALA A 60 2.00 -7.11 9.19
C ALA A 60 1.71 -7.37 7.71
N ILE A 61 2.43 -8.30 7.11
CA ILE A 61 2.22 -8.65 5.70
C ILE A 61 0.80 -9.18 5.50
N HIS A 62 0.32 -10.01 6.41
CA HIS A 62 -1.03 -10.55 6.34
C HIS A 62 -2.08 -9.45 6.39
N ILE A 63 -1.90 -8.49 7.29
CA ILE A 63 -2.82 -7.37 7.42
C ILE A 63 -2.85 -6.54 6.14
N ILE A 64 -1.68 -6.25 5.58
CA ILE A 64 -1.59 -5.50 4.33
C ILE A 64 -2.30 -6.26 3.21
N GLY A 65 -2.04 -7.56 3.12
CA GLY A 65 -2.63 -8.39 2.08
C GLY A 65 -4.15 -8.44 2.15
N GLU A 66 -4.71 -8.55 3.36
CA GLU A 66 -6.16 -8.60 3.52
C GLU A 66 -6.84 -7.31 3.10
N ASN A 67 -6.14 -6.19 3.20
CA ASN A 67 -6.70 -4.88 2.88
C ASN A 67 -6.33 -4.39 1.50
N SER A 68 -5.65 -5.20 0.70
CA SER A 68 -5.18 -4.78 -0.62
C SER A 68 -5.27 -5.90 -1.66
N CYS A 69 -6.19 -6.84 -1.49
CA CYS A 69 -6.33 -7.95 -2.43
C CYS A 69 -6.60 -7.44 -3.84
N LYS A 70 -5.98 -8.11 -4.81
CA LYS A 70 -6.27 -7.82 -6.21
C LYS A 70 -7.72 -8.15 -6.52
N ARG A 71 -8.35 -7.31 -7.30
CA ARG A 71 -9.72 -7.48 -7.71
C ARG A 71 -9.98 -6.76 -9.01
N ASN A 72 -10.99 -7.21 -9.73
CA ASN A 72 -11.41 -6.54 -10.94
C ASN A 72 -12.49 -5.52 -10.60
N LYS A 73 -12.41 -4.37 -11.24
CA LYS A 73 -13.34 -3.29 -11.02
C LYS A 73 -13.81 -2.76 -12.37
N MET A 74 -15.10 -2.55 -12.50
CA MET A 74 -15.64 -1.96 -13.71
C MET A 74 -15.60 -0.45 -13.56
N VAL A 75 -15.06 0.23 -14.55
CA VAL A 75 -15.03 1.67 -14.58
C VAL A 75 -15.70 2.14 -15.86
N SER A 76 -16.27 3.34 -15.80
CA SER A 76 -16.91 3.91 -16.98
C SER A 76 -15.85 4.32 -17.99
N GLY A 77 -16.11 4.01 -19.25
CA GLY A 77 -15.19 4.37 -20.31
C GLY A 77 -15.00 5.87 -20.47
N ASN A 78 -15.92 6.66 -19.98
CA ASN A 78 -15.81 8.11 -20.11
C ASN A 78 -14.90 8.75 -19.08
N THR A 79 -14.33 7.95 -18.16
CA THR A 79 -13.36 8.45 -17.20
C THR A 79 -11.95 8.40 -17.76
N SER A 80 -11.77 7.79 -18.92
CA SER A 80 -10.47 7.57 -19.51
C SER A 80 -10.22 8.59 -20.62
N PHE A 81 -8.97 8.88 -20.87
CA PHE A 81 -8.61 9.69 -22.03
C PHE A 81 -8.98 9.01 -23.35
N ASN A 82 -9.29 7.72 -23.31
CA ASN A 82 -9.77 6.98 -24.48
C ASN A 82 -11.27 7.10 -24.66
N ALA A 83 -11.91 7.97 -23.94
CA ALA A 83 -13.36 8.09 -23.94
C ALA A 83 -13.94 8.31 -25.32
N GLY A 84 -13.21 8.94 -26.20
CA GLY A 84 -13.68 9.16 -27.58
C GLY A 84 -13.97 7.87 -28.30
N MET A 85 -13.22 6.80 -28.03
CA MET A 85 -13.43 5.49 -28.64
C MET A 85 -14.40 4.63 -27.89
N TYR A 86 -14.40 4.73 -26.59
CA TYR A 86 -15.10 3.79 -25.72
C TYR A 86 -16.12 4.46 -24.81
N ALA A 87 -16.54 5.67 -25.15
CA ALA A 87 -17.49 6.40 -24.32
C ALA A 87 -18.73 5.55 -24.04
N GLY A 88 -19.09 5.43 -22.78
CA GLY A 88 -20.27 4.68 -22.38
C GLY A 88 -20.04 3.18 -22.25
N VAL A 89 -18.84 2.68 -22.59
CA VAL A 89 -18.53 1.26 -22.47
C VAL A 89 -17.76 1.03 -21.18
N PRO A 90 -18.29 0.21 -20.25
CA PRO A 90 -17.56 -0.11 -19.04
C PRO A 90 -16.29 -0.88 -19.38
N VAL A 91 -15.19 -0.53 -18.68
CA VAL A 91 -13.90 -1.18 -18.87
C VAL A 91 -13.54 -1.88 -17.56
N GLN A 92 -13.16 -3.14 -17.65
CA GLN A 92 -12.73 -3.90 -16.49
C GLN A 92 -11.24 -3.65 -16.27
N VAL A 93 -10.90 -3.24 -15.05
CA VAL A 93 -9.51 -3.02 -14.67
C VAL A 93 -9.20 -3.81 -13.42
N THR A 94 -7.96 -4.21 -13.27
CA THR A 94 -7.49 -4.88 -12.06
C THR A 94 -6.96 -3.83 -11.10
N VAL A 95 -7.48 -3.82 -9.88
CA VAL A 95 -7.03 -2.89 -8.85
C VAL A 95 -6.62 -3.69 -7.61
N GLY A 96 -5.85 -3.04 -6.75
CA GLY A 96 -5.41 -3.66 -5.51
C GLY A 96 -4.08 -4.40 -5.68
N GLY A 97 -3.80 -5.24 -4.70
CA GLY A 97 -2.52 -5.90 -4.60
C GLY A 97 -1.54 -5.04 -3.85
N ALA A 98 -0.41 -5.62 -3.49
CA ALA A 98 0.63 -4.92 -2.75
C ALA A 98 1.99 -5.42 -3.18
N THR A 99 2.96 -4.52 -3.23
CA THR A 99 4.36 -4.89 -3.39
C THR A 99 5.03 -4.62 -2.06
N ILE A 100 5.69 -5.63 -1.51
CA ILE A 100 6.24 -5.55 -0.17
C ILE A 100 7.72 -5.89 -0.19
N PHE A 101 8.52 -5.03 0.40
CA PHE A 101 9.94 -5.26 0.64
C PHE A 101 10.15 -5.30 2.14
N VAL A 102 10.95 -6.24 2.61
CA VAL A 102 11.34 -6.31 4.01
C VAL A 102 12.84 -6.20 4.05
N ILE A 103 13.35 -5.21 4.77
CA ILE A 103 14.78 -5.00 4.87
C ILE A 103 15.20 -4.98 6.33
N ASP A 104 16.46 -5.33 6.56
CA ASP A 104 17.03 -5.28 7.90
C ASP A 104 17.27 -3.84 8.31
N VAL A 105 16.99 -3.54 9.56
CA VAL A 105 17.29 -2.24 10.14
C VAL A 105 18.59 -2.40 10.94
N GLU A 106 19.63 -1.79 10.43
CA GLU A 106 20.93 -1.86 11.09
C GLU A 106 20.93 -1.02 12.36
N ARG A 107 20.23 0.09 12.33
CA ARG A 107 20.21 0.99 13.48
C ARG A 107 18.93 1.81 13.46
N TYR A 108 18.33 1.97 14.61
CA TYR A 108 17.12 2.76 14.79
C TYR A 108 17.32 3.71 15.97
N GLU A 109 17.08 5.00 15.75
CA GLU A 109 17.16 6.00 16.80
C GLU A 109 15.98 6.95 16.66
N LYS A 110 15.35 7.25 17.78
CA LYS A 110 14.30 8.25 17.85
C LYS A 110 14.78 9.36 18.76
N LEU A 111 15.11 10.48 18.17
CA LEU A 111 15.70 11.62 18.89
C LEU A 111 14.66 12.52 19.53
#